data_23bd6167642a7ee0b8054f36859e0587
#
_entry.id   23bd6167642a7ee0b8054f36859e0587
#
_cell.length_a   1.000
_cell.length_b   1.000
_cell.length_c   1.000
_cell.angle_alpha   90.00
_cell.angle_beta   90.00
_cell.angle_gamma   90.00
#
_symmetry.space_group_name_H-M   'P 1'
#
loop_
_entity.id
_entity.type
_entity.pdbx_description
1 polymer ?
#
loop_
_entity_poly.entity_id
_entity_poly.type
_entity_poly.pdbx_seq_one_letter_code
_entity_poly.pdbx_strand_id
1 'polypeptide(L)'
;MHRCLFILIGCVSYAAAFGQFTNYRISPVNHNPVEPSVAINPLNTKEVAVGAVLDDYYVSTDGGVHWKSDTLKSPYGVYGDPVLQFDAKGRLYYFHLSNYPKGYWIDRIVCQFTDNFSDVNAFSEGSFPKPFGRKAQDKHWVDIDPNTGVIYMTWTQFDKYDSKNFMDSSRIMFSKSMDRGLTWANPKIISFYNGDCLDGDKTVEGAVPVMIQRDHTAGFRIIRMVE
;
A
#
# COMPACT_ATOMS: atom_id res chain seq x y z
N MET A 1 -30.08 -20.41 70.61
CA MET A 1 -30.07 -20.56 69.13
C MET A 1 -29.02 -19.60 68.60
N HIS A 2 -27.82 -20.12 68.25
CA HIS A 2 -26.72 -19.32 67.66
C HIS A 2 -26.75 -19.53 66.17
N ARG A 3 -26.94 -18.46 65.39
CA ARG A 3 -26.85 -18.47 63.92
C ARG A 3 -25.41 -18.15 63.55
N CYS A 4 -24.70 -19.14 63.01
CA CYS A 4 -23.39 -18.93 62.36
C CYS A 4 -23.63 -18.34 60.97
N LEU A 5 -23.08 -17.13 60.73
CA LEU A 5 -23.06 -16.46 59.46
C LEU A 5 -21.78 -16.89 58.72
N PHE A 6 -21.91 -17.71 57.67
CA PHE A 6 -20.77 -18.04 56.81
C PHE A 6 -20.60 -16.92 55.76
N ILE A 7 -19.50 -16.19 55.85
CA ILE A 7 -19.08 -15.24 54.82
C ILE A 7 -18.25 -16.01 53.80
N LEU A 8 -18.78 -16.16 52.60
CA LEU A 8 -18.06 -16.72 51.45
C LEU A 8 -17.21 -15.60 50.84
N ILE A 9 -15.90 -15.61 51.05
CA ILE A 9 -14.96 -14.69 50.40
C ILE A 9 -14.64 -15.31 49.04
N GLY A 10 -15.24 -14.76 47.99
CA GLY A 10 -14.93 -15.10 46.61
C GLY A 10 -13.60 -14.45 46.21
N CYS A 11 -12.51 -15.21 46.09
CA CYS A 11 -11.29 -14.77 45.45
C CYS A 11 -11.53 -14.59 43.94
N VAL A 12 -11.65 -13.35 43.48
CA VAL A 12 -11.62 -13.03 42.03
C VAL A 12 -10.16 -13.04 41.62
N SER A 13 -9.74 -14.11 40.97
CA SER A 13 -8.41 -14.18 40.34
C SER A 13 -8.43 -13.35 39.07
N TYR A 14 -7.81 -12.20 39.05
CA TYR A 14 -7.51 -11.46 37.82
C TYR A 14 -6.36 -12.18 37.09
N ALA A 15 -6.67 -12.96 36.10
CA ALA A 15 -5.67 -13.43 35.13
C ALA A 15 -5.36 -12.27 34.17
N ALA A 16 -4.26 -11.56 34.39
CA ALA A 16 -3.72 -10.63 33.42
C ALA A 16 -3.15 -11.46 32.26
N ALA A 17 -3.88 -11.55 31.15
CA ALA A 17 -3.38 -12.11 29.91
C ALA A 17 -2.42 -11.10 29.29
N PHE A 18 -1.13 -11.25 29.54
CA PHE A 18 -0.10 -10.55 28.78
C PHE A 18 0.01 -11.24 27.43
N GLY A 19 -0.48 -10.62 26.36
CA GLY A 19 -0.17 -11.03 25.01
C GLY A 19 1.34 -10.91 24.80
N GLN A 20 2.03 -12.01 24.64
CA GLN A 20 3.45 -12.00 24.25
C GLN A 20 3.50 -11.74 22.75
N PHE A 21 3.83 -10.50 22.37
CA PHE A 21 4.16 -10.17 21.00
C PHE A 21 5.65 -10.40 20.78
N THR A 22 6.01 -11.21 19.80
CA THR A 22 7.40 -11.38 19.39
C THR A 22 7.66 -10.52 18.16
N ASN A 23 8.60 -9.59 18.30
CA ASN A 23 9.05 -8.78 17.16
C ASN A 23 10.14 -9.54 16.41
N TYR A 24 9.98 -9.72 15.12
CA TYR A 24 10.97 -10.30 14.23
C TYR A 24 11.58 -9.23 13.35
N ARG A 25 12.91 -9.16 13.32
CA ARG A 25 13.61 -8.35 12.32
C ARG A 25 13.70 -9.16 11.03
N ILE A 26 13.12 -8.62 9.94
CA ILE A 26 13.11 -9.27 8.62
C ILE A 26 14.22 -8.76 7.69
N SER A 27 14.75 -7.57 7.95
CA SER A 27 15.87 -6.98 7.19
C SER A 27 17.23 -7.44 7.73
N PRO A 28 18.29 -7.48 6.90
CA PRO A 28 19.67 -7.67 7.37
C PRO A 28 20.08 -6.66 8.44
N VAL A 29 21.01 -7.04 9.34
CA VAL A 29 21.36 -6.23 10.53
C VAL A 29 21.85 -4.82 10.17
N ASN A 30 22.56 -4.69 9.06
CA ASN A 30 23.13 -3.42 8.60
C ASN A 30 22.27 -2.68 7.56
N HIS A 31 21.02 -3.12 7.39
CA HIS A 31 20.06 -2.54 6.45
C HIS A 31 18.85 -2.04 7.22
N ASN A 32 18.52 -0.78 7.07
CA ASN A 32 17.43 -0.13 7.80
C ASN A 32 16.39 0.41 6.80
N PRO A 33 15.55 -0.46 6.23
CA PRO A 33 14.49 -0.06 5.32
C PRO A 33 13.46 0.80 6.04
N VAL A 34 12.83 1.71 5.30
CA VAL A 34 11.76 2.60 5.80
C VAL A 34 10.50 2.42 4.95
N GLU A 35 9.39 2.99 5.41
CA GLU A 35 8.10 3.00 4.73
C GLU A 35 7.62 1.60 4.29
N PRO A 36 7.52 0.63 5.20
CA PRO A 36 7.16 -0.73 4.84
C PRO A 36 5.68 -0.85 4.46
N SER A 37 5.40 -1.65 3.44
CA SER A 37 4.07 -2.14 3.09
C SER A 37 4.04 -3.66 3.21
N VAL A 38 2.99 -4.21 3.84
CA VAL A 38 2.84 -5.64 4.06
C VAL A 38 1.53 -6.16 3.46
N ALA A 39 1.59 -7.32 2.82
CA ALA A 39 0.43 -8.02 2.29
C ALA A 39 0.44 -9.49 2.70
N ILE A 40 -0.74 -10.02 3.04
CA ILE A 40 -0.95 -11.43 3.39
C ILE A 40 -1.87 -12.04 2.33
N ASN A 41 -1.49 -13.22 1.80
CA ASN A 41 -2.31 -13.91 0.81
C ASN A 41 -3.62 -14.41 1.46
N PRO A 42 -4.79 -13.97 0.98
CA PRO A 42 -6.07 -14.39 1.55
C PRO A 42 -6.38 -15.88 1.33
N LEU A 43 -5.73 -16.53 0.37
CA LEU A 43 -5.90 -17.97 0.12
C LEU A 43 -4.98 -18.83 1.02
N ASN A 44 -3.88 -18.25 1.51
CA ASN A 44 -2.92 -18.93 2.38
C ASN A 44 -2.23 -17.92 3.29
N THR A 45 -2.71 -17.75 4.50
CA THR A 45 -2.20 -16.77 5.45
C THR A 45 -0.75 -17.01 5.92
N LYS A 46 -0.14 -18.12 5.53
CA LYS A 46 1.30 -18.35 5.72
C LYS A 46 2.16 -17.60 4.70
N GLU A 47 1.57 -17.15 3.63
CA GLU A 47 2.23 -16.40 2.57
C GLU A 47 2.13 -14.90 2.86
N VAL A 48 3.27 -14.29 3.15
CA VAL A 48 3.39 -12.88 3.50
C VAL A 48 4.46 -12.24 2.63
N ALA A 49 4.15 -11.08 2.06
CA ALA A 49 5.09 -10.26 1.31
C ALA A 49 5.24 -8.88 1.95
N VAL A 50 6.45 -8.34 1.94
CA VAL A 50 6.76 -6.99 2.43
C VAL A 50 7.61 -6.27 1.40
N GLY A 51 7.26 -5.03 1.09
CA GLY A 51 8.09 -4.10 0.35
C GLY A 51 8.56 -2.99 1.26
N ALA A 52 9.72 -2.40 0.99
CA ALA A 52 10.20 -1.20 1.68
C ALA A 52 11.06 -0.35 0.74
N VAL A 53 11.30 0.89 1.13
CA VAL A 53 12.08 1.87 0.35
C VAL A 53 13.57 1.48 0.33
N LEU A 54 14.24 1.48 -0.86
CA LEU A 54 13.72 1.89 -2.17
C LEU A 54 13.04 0.75 -2.93
N ASP A 55 13.64 -0.43 -2.96
CA ASP A 55 13.32 -1.56 -3.80
C ASP A 55 13.41 -2.88 -3.01
N ASP A 56 13.36 -2.82 -1.69
CA ASP A 56 13.39 -3.98 -0.83
C ASP A 56 12.15 -4.86 -1.02
N TYR A 57 12.40 -6.18 -1.06
CA TYR A 57 11.37 -7.19 -1.14
C TYR A 57 11.66 -8.34 -0.20
N TYR A 58 10.73 -8.65 0.69
CA TYR A 58 10.85 -9.74 1.65
C TYR A 58 9.63 -10.65 1.55
N VAL A 59 9.85 -11.96 1.62
CA VAL A 59 8.78 -12.95 1.57
C VAL A 59 8.93 -14.01 2.64
N SER A 60 7.79 -14.44 3.16
CA SER A 60 7.65 -15.59 4.04
C SER A 60 6.61 -16.55 3.50
N THR A 61 6.84 -17.86 3.64
CA THR A 61 5.89 -18.92 3.27
C THR A 61 5.44 -19.75 4.47
N ASP A 62 5.80 -19.34 5.67
CA ASP A 62 5.52 -20.05 6.92
C ASP A 62 4.88 -19.17 8.01
N GLY A 63 4.24 -18.06 7.60
CA GLY A 63 3.52 -17.16 8.49
C GLY A 63 4.43 -16.16 9.21
N GLY A 64 5.57 -15.80 8.61
CA GLY A 64 6.47 -14.80 9.14
C GLY A 64 7.58 -15.34 10.07
N VAL A 65 7.74 -16.68 10.13
CA VAL A 65 8.79 -17.30 10.95
C VAL A 65 10.15 -17.20 10.26
N HIS A 66 10.23 -17.51 8.97
CA HIS A 66 11.42 -17.35 8.14
C HIS A 66 11.17 -16.43 6.98
N TRP A 67 12.20 -15.66 6.62
CA TRP A 67 12.11 -14.64 5.58
C TRP A 67 13.25 -14.76 4.57
N LYS A 68 12.91 -14.63 3.30
CA LYS A 68 13.85 -14.43 2.20
C LYS A 68 13.82 -12.96 1.83
N SER A 69 14.99 -12.33 1.66
CA SER A 69 15.14 -10.97 1.14
C SER A 69 15.59 -11.01 -0.30
N ASP A 70 15.09 -10.06 -1.08
CA ASP A 70 15.44 -9.86 -2.47
C ASP A 70 15.28 -8.37 -2.84
N THR A 71 15.57 -8.00 -4.07
CA THR A 71 15.46 -6.64 -4.59
C THR A 71 14.52 -6.61 -5.80
N LEU A 72 13.46 -5.83 -5.72
CA LEU A 72 12.51 -5.65 -6.83
C LEU A 72 13.22 -4.97 -8.01
N LYS A 73 12.96 -5.47 -9.22
CA LYS A 73 13.47 -4.90 -10.48
C LYS A 73 12.33 -4.46 -11.36
N SER A 74 12.50 -3.30 -11.98
CA SER A 74 11.54 -2.75 -12.92
C SER A 74 12.27 -2.10 -14.10
N PRO A 75 11.82 -2.27 -15.34
CA PRO A 75 12.38 -1.54 -16.50
C PRO A 75 12.14 -0.03 -16.38
N TYR A 76 11.24 0.39 -15.48
CA TYR A 76 10.95 1.80 -15.19
C TYR A 76 11.74 2.32 -13.98
N GLY A 77 12.67 1.54 -13.41
CA GLY A 77 13.31 1.83 -12.14
C GLY A 77 12.34 1.74 -10.95
N VAL A 78 12.88 1.63 -9.74
CA VAL A 78 12.12 1.61 -8.49
C VAL A 78 12.64 2.73 -7.60
N TYR A 79 11.74 3.56 -7.08
CA TYR A 79 12.11 4.68 -6.20
C TYR A 79 11.43 4.65 -4.83
N GLY A 80 10.71 3.58 -4.51
CA GLY A 80 10.11 3.40 -3.20
C GLY A 80 8.61 3.62 -3.16
N ASP A 81 8.11 4.03 -2.00
CA ASP A 81 6.70 4.13 -1.63
C ASP A 81 5.94 2.84 -1.98
N PRO A 82 6.39 1.67 -1.52
CA PRO A 82 5.78 0.42 -1.90
C PRO A 82 4.35 0.33 -1.38
N VAL A 83 3.42 -0.11 -2.23
CA VAL A 83 2.09 -0.57 -1.81
C VAL A 83 1.88 -1.99 -2.33
N LEU A 84 1.75 -2.94 -1.41
CA LEU A 84 1.54 -4.34 -1.73
C LEU A 84 0.11 -4.76 -1.41
N GLN A 85 -0.48 -5.55 -2.29
CA GLN A 85 -1.79 -6.16 -2.05
C GLN A 85 -1.94 -7.47 -2.81
N PHE A 86 -2.49 -8.50 -2.14
CA PHE A 86 -2.98 -9.71 -2.83
C PHE A 86 -4.43 -9.51 -3.25
N ASP A 87 -4.78 -9.98 -4.44
CA ASP A 87 -6.18 -10.12 -4.80
C ASP A 87 -6.79 -11.42 -4.23
N ALA A 88 -8.11 -11.57 -4.36
CA ALA A 88 -8.84 -12.73 -3.88
C ALA A 88 -8.47 -14.06 -4.59
N LYS A 89 -7.63 -14.01 -5.63
CA LYS A 89 -7.13 -15.18 -6.38
C LYS A 89 -5.67 -15.49 -6.07
N GLY A 90 -5.05 -14.77 -5.11
CA GLY A 90 -3.68 -14.99 -4.66
C GLY A 90 -2.61 -14.35 -5.55
N ARG A 91 -2.98 -13.48 -6.51
CA ARG A 91 -2.00 -12.67 -7.24
C ARG A 91 -1.51 -11.54 -6.37
N LEU A 92 -0.20 -11.39 -6.22
CA LEU A 92 0.42 -10.25 -5.56
C LEU A 92 0.63 -9.10 -6.55
N TYR A 93 0.23 -7.92 -6.14
CA TYR A 93 0.55 -6.65 -6.80
C TYR A 93 1.56 -5.88 -5.96
N TYR A 94 2.53 -5.28 -6.62
CA TYR A 94 3.51 -4.38 -6.04
C TYR A 94 3.46 -3.06 -6.82
N PHE A 95 3.03 -2.01 -6.17
CA PHE A 95 3.03 -0.66 -6.71
C PHE A 95 4.23 0.10 -6.17
N HIS A 96 4.87 0.89 -7.02
CA HIS A 96 6.05 1.67 -6.66
C HIS A 96 6.18 2.94 -7.50
N LEU A 97 6.92 3.91 -7.00
CA LEU A 97 7.33 5.07 -7.76
C LEU A 97 8.40 4.68 -8.78
N SER A 98 8.38 5.32 -9.96
CA SER A 98 9.39 5.11 -11.00
C SER A 98 10.65 5.94 -10.75
N ASN A 99 11.78 5.40 -11.23
CA ASN A 99 13.01 6.16 -11.44
C ASN A 99 13.53 5.88 -12.84
N TYR A 100 12.70 6.22 -13.84
CA TYR A 100 12.89 5.79 -15.21
C TYR A 100 14.07 6.54 -15.88
N PRO A 101 15.14 5.85 -16.32
CA PRO A 101 16.33 6.50 -16.87
C PRO A 101 16.07 7.31 -18.15
N LYS A 102 15.00 7.00 -18.90
CA LYS A 102 14.59 7.70 -20.12
C LYS A 102 13.37 8.58 -19.94
N GLY A 103 12.96 8.84 -18.70
CA GLY A 103 11.81 9.66 -18.31
C GLY A 103 12.19 10.76 -17.35
N TYR A 104 11.24 11.09 -16.47
CA TYR A 104 11.45 12.03 -15.38
C TYR A 104 11.35 11.28 -14.05
N TRP A 105 12.00 11.79 -13.04
CA TRP A 105 11.94 11.27 -11.68
C TRP A 105 10.48 11.22 -11.18
N ILE A 106 10.07 10.07 -10.65
CA ILE A 106 8.71 9.75 -10.18
C ILE A 106 7.58 10.21 -11.11
N ASP A 107 7.79 10.12 -12.43
CA ASP A 107 6.80 10.57 -13.42
C ASP A 107 5.57 9.65 -13.52
N ARG A 108 5.63 8.46 -12.92
CA ARG A 108 4.56 7.46 -12.92
C ARG A 108 4.59 6.56 -11.70
N ILE A 109 3.44 5.96 -11.41
CA ILE A 109 3.30 4.88 -10.44
C ILE A 109 3.18 3.59 -11.24
N VAL A 110 4.09 2.65 -11.01
CA VAL A 110 4.16 1.38 -11.72
C VAL A 110 3.46 0.31 -10.92
N CYS A 111 2.58 -0.45 -11.56
CA CYS A 111 1.95 -1.65 -11.05
C CYS A 111 2.65 -2.87 -11.65
N GLN A 112 3.43 -3.60 -10.86
CA GLN A 112 3.92 -4.93 -11.21
C GLN A 112 3.07 -5.98 -10.49
N PHE A 113 2.94 -7.17 -11.06
CA PHE A 113 2.21 -8.26 -10.44
C PHE A 113 2.86 -9.60 -10.71
N THR A 114 2.61 -10.57 -9.83
CA THR A 114 3.09 -11.95 -9.97
C THR A 114 2.09 -12.94 -9.41
N ASP A 115 2.00 -14.11 -10.02
CA ASP A 115 1.29 -15.28 -9.48
C ASP A 115 2.27 -16.22 -8.73
N ASN A 116 3.57 -15.88 -8.68
CA ASN A 116 4.61 -16.57 -7.91
C ASN A 116 5.41 -15.55 -7.06
N PHE A 117 4.83 -15.15 -5.93
CA PHE A 117 5.37 -14.09 -5.08
C PHE A 117 6.73 -14.44 -4.43
N SER A 118 7.10 -15.71 -4.37
CA SER A 118 8.37 -16.15 -3.78
C SER A 118 9.58 -16.00 -4.71
N ASP A 119 9.34 -15.68 -6.00
CA ASP A 119 10.37 -15.41 -7.01
C ASP A 119 10.26 -13.95 -7.50
N VAL A 120 11.21 -13.12 -7.10
CA VAL A 120 11.25 -11.70 -7.50
C VAL A 120 11.38 -11.51 -9.01
N ASN A 121 11.93 -12.48 -9.74
CA ASN A 121 12.06 -12.40 -11.19
C ASN A 121 10.76 -12.78 -11.93
N ALA A 122 9.75 -13.29 -11.22
CA ALA A 122 8.45 -13.63 -11.79
C ALA A 122 7.49 -12.43 -11.87
N PHE A 123 7.89 -11.25 -11.38
CA PHE A 123 7.07 -10.05 -11.56
C PHE A 123 6.98 -9.64 -13.02
N SER A 124 5.80 -9.16 -13.42
CA SER A 124 5.56 -8.55 -14.72
C SER A 124 6.48 -7.34 -14.96
N GLU A 125 6.66 -6.93 -16.21
CA GLU A 125 7.41 -5.69 -16.52
C GLU A 125 6.76 -4.45 -15.89
N GLY A 126 5.46 -4.48 -15.69
CA GLY A 126 4.68 -3.43 -15.08
C GLY A 126 3.83 -2.64 -16.07
N SER A 127 2.78 -2.04 -15.55
CA SER A 127 1.85 -1.14 -16.23
C SER A 127 1.61 0.11 -15.38
N PHE A 128 1.05 1.14 -15.96
CA PHE A 128 0.80 2.40 -15.25
C PHE A 128 -0.28 3.23 -15.95
N PRO A 129 -1.01 4.09 -15.20
CA PRO A 129 -1.86 5.12 -15.79
C PRO A 129 -1.04 6.08 -16.64
N LYS A 130 -1.64 6.65 -17.68
CA LYS A 130 -0.95 7.57 -18.60
C LYS A 130 -0.23 8.69 -17.83
N PRO A 131 1.10 8.85 -18.01
CA PRO A 131 1.87 9.91 -17.37
C PRO A 131 1.47 11.31 -17.88
N PHE A 132 1.71 12.33 -17.06
CA PHE A 132 1.44 13.74 -17.35
C PHE A 132 2.71 14.56 -17.60
N GLY A 133 3.59 14.08 -18.46
CA GLY A 133 4.84 14.74 -18.78
C GLY A 133 5.83 14.76 -17.60
N ARG A 134 6.25 15.95 -17.16
CA ARG A 134 7.24 16.13 -16.08
C ARG A 134 6.65 16.21 -14.67
N LYS A 135 5.32 16.02 -14.53
CA LYS A 135 4.68 16.09 -13.22
C LYS A 135 5.11 14.92 -12.36
N ALA A 136 5.41 15.17 -11.09
CA ALA A 136 5.72 14.12 -10.13
C ALA A 136 4.45 13.44 -9.63
N GLN A 137 4.51 12.12 -9.48
CA GLN A 137 3.43 11.28 -8.95
C GLN A 137 3.93 10.65 -7.65
N ASP A 138 3.18 10.80 -6.56
CA ASP A 138 3.65 10.45 -5.22
C ASP A 138 2.53 9.90 -4.34
N LYS A 139 2.87 9.27 -3.21
CA LYS A 139 1.94 8.83 -2.16
C LYS A 139 0.69 8.13 -2.69
N HIS A 140 0.91 7.10 -3.49
CA HIS A 140 -0.19 6.31 -4.03
C HIS A 140 -0.72 5.29 -3.01
N TRP A 141 -2.01 5.00 -3.14
CA TRP A 141 -2.69 3.93 -2.42
C TRP A 141 -3.60 3.16 -3.35
N VAL A 142 -3.85 1.90 -3.04
CA VAL A 142 -4.71 1.05 -3.86
C VAL A 142 -5.70 0.28 -3.00
N ASP A 143 -6.82 -0.09 -3.62
CA ASP A 143 -7.73 -1.12 -3.12
C ASP A 143 -8.22 -1.99 -4.27
N ILE A 144 -8.39 -3.28 -4.03
CA ILE A 144 -8.78 -4.27 -5.04
C ILE A 144 -10.14 -4.85 -4.66
N ASP A 145 -11.11 -4.72 -5.54
CA ASP A 145 -12.41 -5.36 -5.36
C ASP A 145 -12.27 -6.88 -5.34
N PRO A 146 -12.54 -7.56 -4.23
CA PRO A 146 -12.35 -8.99 -4.10
C PRO A 146 -13.27 -9.81 -5.02
N ASN A 147 -14.39 -9.25 -5.46
CA ASN A 147 -15.36 -9.94 -6.32
C ASN A 147 -15.02 -9.82 -7.80
N THR A 148 -14.60 -8.63 -8.23
CA THR A 148 -14.37 -8.32 -9.66
C THR A 148 -12.91 -8.31 -10.05
N GLY A 149 -11.98 -8.10 -9.09
CA GLY A 149 -10.55 -7.90 -9.34
C GLY A 149 -10.23 -6.52 -9.94
N VAL A 150 -11.19 -5.59 -9.93
CA VAL A 150 -10.95 -4.20 -10.32
C VAL A 150 -10.04 -3.54 -9.31
N ILE A 151 -8.97 -2.90 -9.79
CA ILE A 151 -8.02 -2.17 -8.96
C ILE A 151 -8.36 -0.69 -9.03
N TYR A 152 -8.46 -0.06 -7.87
CA TYR A 152 -8.67 1.38 -7.72
C TYR A 152 -7.41 1.99 -7.12
N MET A 153 -6.89 3.03 -7.75
CA MET A 153 -5.67 3.71 -7.31
C MET A 153 -5.90 5.21 -7.19
N THR A 154 -5.47 5.78 -6.09
CA THR A 154 -5.36 7.22 -5.86
C THR A 154 -3.90 7.59 -5.62
N TRP A 155 -3.53 8.82 -5.95
CA TRP A 155 -2.18 9.33 -5.69
C TRP A 155 -2.17 10.86 -5.72
N THR A 156 -1.11 11.43 -5.18
CA THR A 156 -0.82 12.84 -5.28
C THR A 156 -0.05 13.12 -6.57
N GLN A 157 -0.46 14.13 -7.32
CA GLN A 157 0.27 14.66 -8.44
C GLN A 157 0.73 16.08 -8.12
N PHE A 158 2.03 16.32 -8.23
CA PHE A 158 2.64 17.64 -8.14
C PHE A 158 2.92 18.19 -9.54
N ASP A 159 2.63 19.48 -9.77
CA ASP A 159 3.08 20.16 -10.99
C ASP A 159 4.62 20.17 -11.06
N LYS A 160 5.26 20.39 -9.91
CA LYS A 160 6.69 20.23 -9.70
C LYS A 160 6.93 19.99 -8.21
N TYR A 161 7.56 18.86 -7.86
CA TYR A 161 7.86 18.50 -6.47
C TYR A 161 8.76 19.56 -5.82
N ASP A 162 8.47 19.93 -4.56
CA ASP A 162 9.16 20.96 -3.76
C ASP A 162 9.24 22.34 -4.42
N SER A 163 8.27 22.68 -5.28
CA SER A 163 8.22 24.00 -5.91
C SER A 163 7.67 25.05 -4.95
N LYS A 164 8.42 26.17 -4.83
CA LYS A 164 8.00 27.37 -4.09
C LYS A 164 7.19 28.35 -4.95
N ASN A 165 6.96 28.01 -6.21
CA ASN A 165 6.16 28.83 -7.11
C ASN A 165 4.67 28.63 -6.77
N PHE A 166 3.97 29.70 -6.39
CA PHE A 166 2.56 29.67 -6.01
C PHE A 166 1.59 29.26 -7.15
N MET A 167 2.09 29.23 -8.40
CA MET A 167 1.33 28.73 -9.55
C MET A 167 1.37 27.22 -9.68
N ASP A 168 2.37 26.56 -9.08
CA ASP A 168 2.44 25.10 -9.06
C ASP A 168 1.57 24.55 -7.94
N SER A 169 0.85 23.48 -8.22
CA SER A 169 -0.10 22.91 -7.27
C SER A 169 -0.01 21.40 -7.19
N SER A 170 -0.43 20.85 -6.04
CA SER A 170 -0.68 19.44 -5.82
C SER A 170 -2.16 19.12 -5.92
N ARG A 171 -2.49 17.88 -6.29
CA ARG A 171 -3.87 17.40 -6.43
C ARG A 171 -3.96 15.88 -6.27
N ILE A 172 -5.11 15.41 -5.85
CA ILE A 172 -5.38 13.97 -5.81
C ILE A 172 -5.87 13.51 -7.18
N MET A 173 -5.19 12.50 -7.69
CA MET A 173 -5.53 11.80 -8.92
C MET A 173 -6.20 10.47 -8.61
N PHE A 174 -6.93 9.96 -9.56
CA PHE A 174 -7.58 8.65 -9.53
C PHE A 174 -7.48 7.96 -10.88
N SER A 175 -7.23 6.65 -10.86
CA SER A 175 -7.40 5.76 -11.99
C SER A 175 -7.89 4.40 -11.53
N LYS A 176 -8.35 3.56 -12.47
CA LYS A 176 -8.69 2.17 -12.20
C LYS A 176 -8.23 1.26 -13.32
N SER A 177 -7.92 0.01 -12.97
CA SER A 177 -7.71 -1.08 -13.90
C SER A 177 -8.87 -2.05 -13.81
N MET A 178 -9.46 -2.45 -14.94
CA MET A 178 -10.57 -3.41 -15.00
C MET A 178 -10.11 -4.80 -15.47
N ASP A 179 -8.83 -4.97 -15.72
CA ASP A 179 -8.20 -6.16 -16.29
C ASP A 179 -7.03 -6.67 -15.43
N ARG A 180 -7.15 -6.49 -14.10
CA ARG A 180 -6.18 -6.98 -13.11
C ARG A 180 -4.77 -6.39 -13.32
N GLY A 181 -4.68 -5.09 -13.55
CA GLY A 181 -3.41 -4.37 -13.64
C GLY A 181 -2.74 -4.41 -15.01
N LEU A 182 -3.39 -4.90 -16.06
CA LEU A 182 -2.81 -4.91 -17.41
C LEU A 182 -2.90 -3.54 -18.09
N THR A 183 -4.05 -2.89 -17.99
CA THR A 183 -4.28 -1.55 -18.52
C THR A 183 -5.00 -0.65 -17.53
N TRP A 184 -4.93 0.67 -17.74
CA TRP A 184 -5.45 1.67 -16.82
C TRP A 184 -6.34 2.67 -17.54
N ALA A 185 -7.44 3.05 -16.88
CA ALA A 185 -8.27 4.15 -17.34
C ALA A 185 -7.49 5.48 -17.34
N ASN A 186 -7.91 6.44 -18.15
CA ASN A 186 -7.32 7.76 -18.12
C ASN A 186 -7.47 8.39 -16.73
N PRO A 187 -6.38 8.92 -16.14
CA PRO A 187 -6.42 9.56 -14.84
C PRO A 187 -7.35 10.73 -14.76
N LYS A 188 -7.98 10.92 -13.59
CA LYS A 188 -8.90 12.02 -13.29
C LYS A 188 -8.48 12.71 -12.00
N ILE A 189 -8.62 14.03 -11.96
CA ILE A 189 -8.51 14.80 -10.71
C ILE A 189 -9.79 14.56 -9.90
N ILE A 190 -9.62 14.26 -8.62
CA ILE A 190 -10.73 14.01 -7.68
C ILE A 190 -10.70 14.91 -6.45
N SER A 191 -9.60 15.64 -6.22
CA SER A 191 -9.57 16.67 -5.19
C SER A 191 -10.45 17.86 -5.59
N PHE A 192 -11.20 18.38 -4.64
CA PHE A 192 -12.01 19.59 -4.86
C PHE A 192 -11.15 20.86 -4.82
N TYR A 193 -10.15 20.86 -3.94
CA TYR A 193 -9.15 21.92 -3.85
C TYR A 193 -7.78 21.39 -4.25
N ASN A 194 -6.92 22.26 -4.73
CA ASN A 194 -5.50 21.97 -4.95
C ASN A 194 -4.70 22.45 -3.73
N GLY A 195 -3.63 21.75 -3.38
CA GLY A 195 -2.62 22.20 -2.45
C GLY A 195 -1.44 22.85 -3.14
N ASP A 196 -0.45 23.29 -2.38
CA ASP A 196 0.84 23.70 -2.92
C ASP A 196 1.75 22.50 -3.25
N CYS A 197 2.95 22.73 -3.72
CA CYS A 197 3.91 21.72 -4.07
C CYS A 197 5.03 21.53 -3.04
N LEU A 198 4.90 22.17 -1.87
CA LEU A 198 5.82 21.97 -0.77
C LEU A 198 5.33 20.78 0.06
N ASP A 199 6.23 19.84 0.32
CA ASP A 199 5.96 18.70 1.19
C ASP A 199 5.84 19.21 2.65
N GLY A 200 4.64 19.63 3.01
CA GLY A 200 4.36 20.32 4.25
C GLY A 200 2.86 20.40 4.54
N ASP A 201 2.44 21.47 5.17
CA ASP A 201 1.11 21.65 5.77
C ASP A 201 -0.03 22.03 4.80
N LYS A 202 0.28 22.38 3.55
CA LYS A 202 -0.71 22.83 2.54
C LYS A 202 -0.81 21.92 1.33
N THR A 203 -0.12 20.80 1.33
CA THR A 203 -0.15 19.81 0.27
C THR A 203 -1.46 19.01 0.35
N VAL A 204 -2.05 18.70 -0.80
CA VAL A 204 -3.17 17.73 -0.88
C VAL A 204 -2.58 16.36 -1.15
N GLU A 205 -2.53 15.50 -0.13
CA GLU A 205 -1.77 14.26 -0.18
C GLU A 205 -2.46 13.10 0.56
N GLY A 206 -2.02 11.87 0.31
CA GLY A 206 -2.33 10.68 1.13
C GLY A 206 -3.75 10.14 1.02
N ALA A 207 -4.45 10.36 -0.09
CA ALA A 207 -5.80 9.83 -0.28
C ALA A 207 -5.80 8.30 -0.40
N VAL A 208 -6.51 7.62 0.50
CA VAL A 208 -6.65 6.16 0.51
C VAL A 208 -7.98 5.76 -0.12
N PRO A 209 -8.01 4.94 -1.19
CA PRO A 209 -9.24 4.39 -1.74
C PRO A 209 -9.74 3.26 -0.84
N VAL A 210 -11.05 3.12 -0.70
CA VAL A 210 -11.67 2.00 0.03
C VAL A 210 -12.88 1.50 -0.74
N MET A 211 -12.94 0.18 -0.96
CA MET A 211 -14.11 -0.50 -1.47
C MET A 211 -15.14 -0.67 -0.36
N ILE A 212 -16.34 -0.16 -0.59
CA ILE A 212 -17.47 -0.38 0.32
C ILE A 212 -18.42 -1.35 -0.35
N GLN A 213 -18.54 -2.55 0.23
CA GLN A 213 -19.56 -3.50 -0.13
C GLN A 213 -20.88 -3.07 0.54
N ARG A 214 -21.86 -2.60 -0.27
CA ARG A 214 -23.23 -2.41 0.18
C ARG A 214 -24.04 -3.62 -0.23
N ASP A 215 -25.03 -4.03 0.58
CA ASP A 215 -25.95 -5.08 0.24
C ASP A 215 -26.48 -4.89 -1.19
N HIS A 216 -26.06 -5.80 -2.10
CA HIS A 216 -26.44 -5.92 -3.51
C HIS A 216 -25.92 -4.86 -4.51
N THR A 217 -25.13 -3.86 -4.10
CA THR A 217 -24.47 -2.95 -5.06
C THR A 217 -23.05 -2.62 -4.60
N ALA A 218 -22.05 -2.99 -5.41
CA ALA A 218 -20.68 -2.52 -5.20
C ALA A 218 -20.61 -0.99 -5.42
N GLY A 219 -20.16 -0.27 -4.42
CA GLY A 219 -19.95 1.18 -4.51
C GLY A 219 -18.53 1.56 -4.10
N PHE A 220 -17.87 2.40 -4.89
CA PHE A 220 -16.57 2.97 -4.56
C PHE A 220 -16.76 4.26 -3.77
N ARG A 221 -16.02 4.43 -2.69
CA ARG A 221 -15.86 5.70 -1.98
C ARG A 221 -14.39 5.99 -1.74
N ILE A 222 -14.05 7.25 -1.88
CA ILE A 222 -12.76 7.78 -1.43
C ILE A 222 -12.99 8.35 -0.04
N ILE A 223 -12.29 7.81 0.95
CA ILE A 223 -12.25 8.42 2.28
C ILE A 223 -11.20 9.52 2.21
N ARG A 224 -11.65 10.76 2.33
CA ARG A 224 -10.79 11.91 2.44
C ARG A 224 -10.49 12.14 3.92
N MET A 225 -9.23 12.04 4.32
CA MET A 225 -8.81 12.66 5.58
C MET A 225 -8.67 14.16 5.31
N VAL A 226 -9.45 14.95 6.03
CA VAL A 226 -9.35 16.41 6.06
C VAL A 226 -8.77 16.72 7.43
N GLU A 227 -7.54 17.18 7.49
CA GLU A 227 -7.02 17.91 8.65
C GLU A 227 -7.50 19.35 8.65
#